data_bb5d9667e082c6dece79304e17cf924b
#
_entry.id   bb5d9667e082c6dece79304e17cf924b
#
_cell.length_a   1.000
_cell.length_b   1.000
_cell.length_c   1.000
_cell.angle_alpha   90.00
_cell.angle_beta   90.00
_cell.angle_gamma   90.00
#
_symmetry.space_group_name_H-M   'P 1'
#
loop_
_entity.id
_entity.type
_entity.pdbx_description
1 polymer ?
#
loop_
_entity_poly.entity_id
_entity_poly.type
_entity_poly.pdbx_seq_one_letter_code
_entity_poly.pdbx_strand_id
1 'polypeptide(L)'
;MSSFNKKAAETVTIDWKPNKNLDVPLYAQIVTYFTDNISTGNWTGGQNVPSQRQLAREFDVNRSTVVEAIAELISMGLLETSYGGGTKVTRDSWLHMMHADSSHWKNYVDAGNFYSNHSAVQLINRFEFEPGYIRMCTGELSPDIIQQGLVKRALDHLSEKDLELNYSNPYGSPGLRTAIQSYLKGKGIEVPISNILITSGALQALHLIASGMVPPKSRVYVESPSYLESLNIFQSTGSYLVPVPMDRSGILPWMIPGTSQGTALLYTIPTFQNPTGRTMPLERRKELLMCCLKNNIPVIEDDTLYDLWLDEVPPP
;
A
#
# COMPACT_ATOMS: atom_id res chain seq x y z
N MET A 1 -50.47 3.79 9.81
CA MET A 1 -50.39 2.50 9.12
C MET A 1 -50.20 2.78 7.65
N SER A 2 -48.96 2.80 7.21
CA SER A 2 -48.57 3.06 5.81
C SER A 2 -48.40 1.69 5.13
N SER A 3 -49.26 1.41 4.16
CA SER A 3 -49.21 0.20 3.32
C SER A 3 -47.99 0.28 2.41
N PHE A 4 -46.94 -0.45 2.75
CA PHE A 4 -45.80 -0.68 1.82
C PHE A 4 -46.33 -1.51 0.64
N ASN A 5 -46.47 -0.83 -0.49
CA ASN A 5 -46.77 -1.45 -1.79
C ASN A 5 -45.62 -2.42 -2.13
N LYS A 6 -45.83 -3.74 -2.04
CA LYS A 6 -44.89 -4.76 -2.51
C LYS A 6 -44.87 -4.66 -4.05
N LYS A 7 -43.91 -3.88 -4.60
CA LYS A 7 -43.57 -4.03 -6.03
C LYS A 7 -43.20 -5.49 -6.27
N ALA A 8 -43.82 -6.12 -7.26
CA ALA A 8 -43.44 -7.46 -7.69
C ALA A 8 -41.94 -7.43 -8.06
N ALA A 9 -41.18 -8.37 -7.50
CA ALA A 9 -39.74 -8.44 -7.81
C ALA A 9 -39.59 -8.76 -9.31
N GLU A 10 -38.87 -7.94 -10.03
CA GLU A 10 -38.55 -8.12 -11.44
C GLU A 10 -37.81 -9.45 -11.63
N THR A 11 -38.06 -10.11 -12.78
CA THR A 11 -37.38 -11.35 -13.15
C THR A 11 -36.17 -10.99 -14.03
N VAL A 12 -35.01 -11.63 -13.78
CA VAL A 12 -33.81 -11.44 -14.59
C VAL A 12 -34.04 -11.86 -16.03
N THR A 13 -33.45 -11.12 -16.96
CA THR A 13 -33.53 -11.40 -18.40
C THR A 13 -32.33 -12.22 -18.83
N ILE A 14 -32.56 -13.28 -19.60
CA ILE A 14 -31.53 -14.15 -20.16
C ILE A 14 -31.33 -13.79 -21.63
N ASP A 15 -30.16 -13.31 -22.00
CA ASP A 15 -29.77 -12.86 -23.33
C ASP A 15 -28.55 -13.62 -23.91
N TRP A 16 -28.16 -14.73 -23.27
CA TRP A 16 -26.99 -15.51 -23.60
C TRP A 16 -27.31 -17.02 -23.65
N LYS A 17 -26.46 -17.78 -24.37
CA LYS A 17 -26.52 -19.25 -24.42
C LYS A 17 -25.12 -19.86 -24.29
N PRO A 18 -24.96 -20.99 -23.57
CA PRO A 18 -23.70 -21.70 -23.48
C PRO A 18 -23.25 -22.26 -24.83
N ASN A 19 -21.96 -22.22 -25.10
CA ASN A 19 -21.35 -22.72 -26.32
C ASN A 19 -20.98 -24.21 -26.16
N LYS A 20 -21.65 -25.07 -26.94
CA LYS A 20 -21.45 -26.53 -26.92
C LYS A 20 -20.11 -26.98 -27.49
N ASN A 21 -19.36 -26.09 -28.16
CA ASN A 21 -18.08 -26.38 -28.80
C ASN A 21 -16.86 -26.02 -27.96
N LEU A 22 -17.06 -25.49 -26.77
CA LEU A 22 -15.98 -25.17 -25.85
C LEU A 22 -15.65 -26.40 -24.98
N ASP A 23 -14.38 -26.53 -24.61
CA ASP A 23 -13.89 -27.59 -23.71
C ASP A 23 -14.17 -27.27 -22.23
N VAL A 24 -15.25 -26.55 -21.96
CA VAL A 24 -15.74 -26.18 -20.65
C VAL A 24 -17.14 -26.74 -20.46
N PRO A 25 -17.45 -27.47 -19.37
CA PRO A 25 -18.75 -28.03 -19.11
C PRO A 25 -19.87 -26.98 -19.19
N LEU A 26 -21.03 -27.34 -19.79
CA LEU A 26 -22.12 -26.39 -19.99
C LEU A 26 -22.66 -25.81 -18.68
N TYR A 27 -22.69 -26.61 -17.59
CA TYR A 27 -23.11 -26.11 -16.28
C TYR A 27 -22.15 -25.02 -15.76
N ALA A 28 -20.84 -25.21 -15.94
CA ALA A 28 -19.84 -24.25 -15.50
C ALA A 28 -19.93 -22.93 -16.27
N GLN A 29 -20.23 -22.99 -17.58
CA GLN A 29 -20.48 -21.79 -18.38
C GLN A 29 -21.72 -21.02 -17.89
N ILE A 30 -22.78 -21.74 -17.48
CA ILE A 30 -23.98 -21.13 -16.88
C ILE A 30 -23.64 -20.49 -15.53
N VAL A 31 -22.88 -21.18 -14.68
CA VAL A 31 -22.41 -20.61 -13.39
C VAL A 31 -21.66 -19.32 -13.61
N THR A 32 -20.69 -19.30 -14.53
CA THR A 32 -19.93 -18.09 -14.88
C THR A 32 -20.84 -16.97 -15.35
N TYR A 33 -21.78 -17.24 -16.28
CA TYR A 33 -22.71 -16.24 -16.78
C TYR A 33 -23.55 -15.60 -15.67
N PHE A 34 -24.08 -16.41 -14.73
CA PHE A 34 -24.82 -15.88 -13.58
C PHE A 34 -23.91 -15.04 -12.66
N THR A 35 -22.74 -15.57 -12.33
CA THR A 35 -21.77 -14.89 -11.48
C THR A 35 -21.38 -13.52 -12.03
N ASP A 36 -21.11 -13.43 -13.34
CA ASP A 36 -20.74 -12.18 -14.01
C ASP A 36 -21.89 -11.15 -13.97
N ASN A 37 -23.14 -11.55 -14.24
CA ASN A 37 -24.27 -10.64 -14.21
C ASN A 37 -24.60 -10.14 -12.79
N ILE A 38 -24.40 -10.98 -11.78
CA ILE A 38 -24.57 -10.58 -10.38
C ILE A 38 -23.41 -9.67 -9.95
N SER A 39 -22.16 -10.00 -10.31
CA SER A 39 -20.97 -9.23 -9.94
C SER A 39 -20.92 -7.84 -10.56
N THR A 40 -21.36 -7.72 -11.80
CA THR A 40 -21.43 -6.42 -12.51
C THR A 40 -22.64 -5.58 -12.10
N GLY A 41 -23.54 -6.13 -11.27
CA GLY A 41 -24.75 -5.43 -10.83
C GLY A 41 -25.88 -5.40 -11.88
N ASN A 42 -25.73 -6.11 -13.00
CA ASN A 42 -26.81 -6.26 -13.99
C ASN A 42 -28.04 -6.96 -13.36
N TRP A 43 -27.76 -7.92 -12.45
CA TRP A 43 -28.78 -8.56 -11.64
C TRP A 43 -28.59 -8.20 -10.17
N THR A 44 -29.66 -7.68 -9.57
CA THR A 44 -29.61 -7.18 -8.18
C THR A 44 -30.30 -8.12 -7.20
N GLY A 45 -29.90 -8.06 -5.95
CA GLY A 45 -30.45 -8.90 -4.88
C GLY A 45 -31.97 -8.79 -4.73
N GLY A 46 -32.63 -9.94 -4.67
CA GLY A 46 -34.07 -10.07 -4.57
C GLY A 46 -34.80 -10.22 -5.91
N GLN A 47 -34.13 -10.06 -7.06
CA GLN A 47 -34.74 -10.36 -8.37
C GLN A 47 -35.03 -11.85 -8.51
N ASN A 48 -36.12 -12.18 -9.20
CA ASN A 48 -36.50 -13.56 -9.46
C ASN A 48 -35.64 -14.15 -10.59
N VAL A 49 -35.28 -15.42 -10.44
CA VAL A 49 -34.64 -16.21 -11.49
C VAL A 49 -35.73 -17.03 -12.21
N PRO A 50 -35.71 -17.12 -13.54
CA PRO A 50 -36.67 -17.98 -14.28
C PRO A 50 -36.62 -19.43 -13.78
N SER A 51 -37.70 -20.14 -13.94
CA SER A 51 -37.78 -21.55 -13.51
C SER A 51 -36.75 -22.42 -14.23
N GLN A 52 -36.24 -23.46 -13.59
CA GLN A 52 -35.24 -24.38 -14.18
C GLN A 52 -35.73 -24.95 -15.53
N ARG A 53 -37.04 -25.13 -15.71
CA ARG A 53 -37.61 -25.57 -17.00
C ARG A 53 -37.54 -24.48 -18.07
N GLN A 54 -37.70 -23.24 -17.69
CA GLN A 54 -37.58 -22.09 -18.58
C GLN A 54 -36.13 -21.86 -18.95
N LEU A 55 -35.21 -21.85 -17.97
CA LEU A 55 -33.77 -21.73 -18.20
C LEU A 55 -33.24 -22.84 -19.14
N ALA A 56 -33.68 -24.09 -18.97
CA ALA A 56 -33.26 -25.18 -19.83
C ALA A 56 -33.67 -24.95 -21.31
N ARG A 57 -34.82 -24.31 -21.53
CA ARG A 57 -35.28 -23.92 -22.88
C ARG A 57 -34.50 -22.73 -23.43
N GLU A 58 -34.27 -21.70 -22.62
CA GLU A 58 -33.56 -20.49 -23.04
C GLU A 58 -32.10 -20.79 -23.36
N PHE A 59 -31.42 -21.63 -22.55
CA PHE A 59 -30.03 -22.05 -22.77
C PHE A 59 -29.88 -23.18 -23.80
N ASP A 60 -30.98 -23.82 -24.23
CA ASP A 60 -30.96 -25.00 -25.11
C ASP A 60 -30.07 -26.14 -24.54
N VAL A 61 -30.29 -26.49 -23.27
CA VAL A 61 -29.58 -27.55 -22.54
C VAL A 61 -30.52 -28.49 -21.81
N ASN A 62 -30.03 -29.63 -21.34
CA ASN A 62 -30.80 -30.55 -20.51
C ASN A 62 -31.13 -29.88 -19.15
N ARG A 63 -32.29 -30.22 -18.62
CA ARG A 63 -32.72 -29.71 -17.31
C ARG A 63 -31.75 -30.08 -16.20
N SER A 64 -31.13 -31.25 -16.26
CA SER A 64 -30.10 -31.69 -15.29
C SER A 64 -28.93 -30.74 -15.22
N THR A 65 -28.44 -30.21 -16.35
CA THR A 65 -27.36 -29.22 -16.44
C THR A 65 -27.74 -27.92 -15.73
N VAL A 66 -28.99 -27.47 -15.88
CA VAL A 66 -29.49 -26.28 -15.17
C VAL A 66 -29.64 -26.54 -13.67
N VAL A 67 -30.11 -27.73 -13.28
CA VAL A 67 -30.21 -28.11 -11.86
C VAL A 67 -28.85 -28.08 -11.19
N GLU A 68 -27.83 -28.62 -11.85
CA GLU A 68 -26.46 -28.65 -11.37
C GLU A 68 -25.90 -27.20 -11.23
N ALA A 69 -26.04 -26.35 -12.24
CA ALA A 69 -25.63 -24.97 -12.20
C ALA A 69 -26.34 -24.16 -11.09
N ILE A 70 -27.64 -24.33 -10.93
CA ILE A 70 -28.42 -23.65 -9.88
C ILE A 70 -28.01 -24.15 -8.48
N ALA A 71 -27.73 -25.45 -8.31
CA ALA A 71 -27.26 -26.01 -7.05
C ALA A 71 -25.87 -25.42 -6.66
N GLU A 72 -24.97 -25.29 -7.63
CA GLU A 72 -23.68 -24.65 -7.48
C GLU A 72 -23.83 -23.17 -7.02
N LEU A 73 -24.64 -22.39 -7.75
CA LEU A 73 -24.91 -20.98 -7.42
C LEU A 73 -25.54 -20.79 -6.05
N ILE A 74 -26.39 -21.75 -5.60
CA ILE A 74 -26.93 -21.74 -4.24
C ILE A 74 -25.83 -22.06 -3.23
N SER A 75 -24.95 -23.03 -3.51
CA SER A 75 -23.81 -23.37 -2.64
C SER A 75 -22.83 -22.20 -2.49
N MET A 76 -22.67 -21.40 -3.54
CA MET A 76 -21.89 -20.17 -3.54
C MET A 76 -22.62 -18.99 -2.83
N GLY A 77 -23.88 -19.17 -2.41
CA GLY A 77 -24.68 -18.12 -1.78
C GLY A 77 -25.16 -17.01 -2.72
N LEU A 78 -25.02 -17.18 -4.03
CA LEU A 78 -25.43 -16.19 -5.03
C LEU A 78 -26.93 -16.26 -5.31
N LEU A 79 -27.53 -17.44 -5.15
CA LEU A 79 -28.97 -17.67 -5.29
C LEU A 79 -29.53 -18.26 -4.00
N GLU A 80 -30.79 -17.95 -3.72
CA GLU A 80 -31.59 -18.54 -2.64
C GLU A 80 -32.91 -19.11 -3.17
N THR A 81 -33.34 -20.22 -2.57
CA THR A 81 -34.65 -20.82 -2.89
C THR A 81 -35.57 -20.73 -1.68
N SER A 82 -36.83 -20.33 -1.92
CA SER A 82 -37.85 -20.35 -0.87
C SER A 82 -38.98 -21.29 -1.27
N TYR A 83 -39.54 -22.01 -0.27
CA TYR A 83 -40.65 -22.92 -0.49
C TYR A 83 -41.86 -22.14 -1.02
N GLY A 84 -42.29 -22.43 -2.26
CA GLY A 84 -43.38 -21.72 -2.97
C GLY A 84 -43.01 -20.36 -3.56
N GLY A 85 -41.80 -19.82 -3.32
CA GLY A 85 -41.35 -18.51 -3.80
C GLY A 85 -40.38 -18.52 -4.97
N GLY A 86 -39.99 -19.71 -5.46
CA GLY A 86 -39.00 -19.83 -6.55
C GLY A 86 -37.56 -19.57 -6.16
N THR A 87 -36.71 -19.36 -7.17
CA THR A 87 -35.28 -19.02 -7.00
C THR A 87 -35.08 -17.51 -7.19
N LYS A 88 -34.26 -16.89 -6.35
CA LYS A 88 -33.97 -15.47 -6.39
C LYS A 88 -32.47 -15.22 -6.26
N VAL A 89 -32.03 -14.08 -6.75
CA VAL A 89 -30.67 -13.54 -6.42
C VAL A 89 -30.65 -13.16 -4.94
N THR A 90 -29.66 -13.66 -4.22
CA THR A 90 -29.49 -13.39 -2.77
C THR A 90 -29.27 -11.89 -2.53
N ARG A 91 -29.90 -11.31 -1.52
CA ARG A 91 -29.79 -9.87 -1.23
C ARG A 91 -28.39 -9.44 -0.87
N ASP A 92 -27.64 -10.31 -0.22
CA ASP A 92 -26.24 -10.09 0.22
C ASP A 92 -25.25 -10.85 -0.69
N SER A 93 -25.63 -11.15 -1.92
CA SER A 93 -24.82 -11.91 -2.88
C SER A 93 -23.41 -11.33 -3.09
N TRP A 94 -23.27 -10.02 -3.03
CA TRP A 94 -21.97 -9.37 -3.14
C TRP A 94 -21.01 -9.71 -1.98
N LEU A 95 -21.53 -9.92 -0.76
CA LEU A 95 -20.73 -10.37 0.40
C LEU A 95 -20.21 -11.80 0.19
N HIS A 96 -21.03 -12.67 -0.38
CA HIS A 96 -20.62 -14.05 -0.69
C HIS A 96 -19.62 -14.11 -1.83
N MET A 97 -19.71 -13.22 -2.83
CA MET A 97 -18.69 -13.11 -3.90
C MET A 97 -17.33 -12.66 -3.39
N MET A 98 -17.25 -11.82 -2.37
CA MET A 98 -15.97 -11.45 -1.74
C MET A 98 -15.26 -12.65 -1.11
N HIS A 99 -15.97 -13.73 -0.79
CA HIS A 99 -15.40 -14.95 -0.21
C HIS A 99 -15.19 -16.08 -1.24
N ALA A 100 -15.82 -16.04 -2.40
CA ALA A 100 -15.87 -17.18 -3.32
C ALA A 100 -14.73 -17.24 -4.34
N ASP A 101 -14.00 -16.15 -4.61
CA ASP A 101 -12.93 -16.18 -5.61
C ASP A 101 -11.73 -15.31 -5.26
N SER A 102 -10.75 -15.92 -4.56
CA SER A 102 -9.43 -15.33 -4.35
C SER A 102 -8.67 -15.09 -5.66
N SER A 103 -9.09 -15.69 -6.78
CA SER A 103 -8.44 -15.54 -8.09
C SER A 103 -8.65 -14.16 -8.68
N HIS A 104 -9.86 -13.57 -8.52
CA HIS A 104 -10.14 -12.21 -9.00
C HIS A 104 -9.32 -11.15 -8.25
N TRP A 105 -9.23 -11.25 -6.92
CA TRP A 105 -8.39 -10.36 -6.13
C TRP A 105 -6.92 -10.46 -6.51
N LYS A 106 -6.43 -11.69 -6.74
CA LYS A 106 -5.05 -11.92 -7.15
C LYS A 106 -4.77 -11.24 -8.50
N ASN A 107 -5.63 -11.43 -9.48
CA ASN A 107 -5.52 -10.78 -10.80
C ASN A 107 -5.58 -9.26 -10.69
N TYR A 108 -6.44 -8.71 -9.80
CA TYR A 108 -6.54 -7.27 -9.55
C TYR A 108 -5.28 -6.71 -8.89
N VAL A 109 -4.74 -7.42 -7.89
CA VAL A 109 -3.48 -7.05 -7.23
C VAL A 109 -2.31 -7.18 -8.20
N ASP A 110 -2.25 -8.24 -9.01
CA ASP A 110 -1.19 -8.47 -9.99
C ASP A 110 -1.23 -7.44 -11.15
N ALA A 111 -2.41 -6.90 -11.47
CA ALA A 111 -2.56 -5.82 -12.45
C ALA A 111 -2.26 -4.41 -11.87
N GLY A 112 -2.20 -4.28 -10.54
CA GLY A 112 -1.90 -3.04 -9.85
C GLY A 112 -0.40 -2.71 -9.84
N ASN A 113 -0.08 -1.49 -9.38
CA ASN A 113 1.30 -1.04 -9.17
C ASN A 113 1.90 -1.54 -7.83
N PHE A 114 1.31 -2.58 -7.24
CA PHE A 114 1.83 -3.16 -6.01
C PHE A 114 3.04 -4.04 -6.30
N TYR A 115 4.19 -3.63 -5.80
CA TYR A 115 5.38 -4.47 -5.76
C TYR A 115 5.48 -5.12 -4.39
N SER A 116 5.47 -6.46 -4.36
CA SER A 116 5.76 -7.19 -3.12
C SER A 116 7.15 -6.82 -2.61
N ASN A 117 7.31 -6.80 -1.29
CA ASN A 117 8.62 -6.58 -0.69
C ASN A 117 9.68 -7.50 -1.30
N HIS A 118 10.89 -6.96 -1.50
CA HIS A 118 12.03 -7.75 -1.97
C HIS A 118 12.18 -9.03 -1.15
N SER A 119 12.56 -10.14 -1.79
CA SER A 119 12.69 -11.46 -1.13
C SER A 119 13.56 -11.43 0.13
N ALA A 120 14.60 -10.59 0.15
CA ALA A 120 15.42 -10.36 1.34
C ALA A 120 14.63 -9.75 2.50
N VAL A 121 13.75 -8.78 2.25
CA VAL A 121 12.89 -8.17 3.27
C VAL A 121 11.89 -9.18 3.81
N GLN A 122 11.31 -10.01 2.94
CA GLN A 122 10.41 -11.08 3.36
C GLN A 122 11.12 -12.12 4.26
N LEU A 123 12.38 -12.45 3.95
CA LEU A 123 13.20 -13.34 4.77
C LEU A 123 13.54 -12.70 6.12
N ILE A 124 13.93 -11.44 6.15
CA ILE A 124 14.18 -10.68 7.38
C ILE A 124 12.93 -10.71 8.27
N ASN A 125 11.78 -10.29 7.74
CA ASN A 125 10.52 -10.26 8.47
C ASN A 125 10.09 -11.64 9.00
N ARG A 126 10.42 -12.70 8.27
CA ARG A 126 10.13 -14.07 8.71
C ARG A 126 10.98 -14.50 9.89
N PHE A 127 12.29 -14.24 9.85
CA PHE A 127 13.21 -14.70 10.88
C PHE A 127 13.33 -13.75 12.07
N GLU A 128 12.91 -12.49 11.92
CA GLU A 128 13.02 -11.47 12.95
C GLU A 128 12.36 -11.84 14.29
N PHE A 129 11.24 -12.56 14.22
CA PHE A 129 10.44 -12.94 15.40
C PHE A 129 10.59 -14.42 15.77
N GLU A 130 11.43 -15.18 15.07
CA GLU A 130 11.66 -16.59 15.40
C GLU A 130 12.62 -16.73 16.61
N PRO A 131 12.27 -17.58 17.61
CA PRO A 131 13.16 -17.84 18.75
C PRO A 131 14.51 -18.40 18.30
N GLY A 132 15.60 -17.94 18.92
CA GLY A 132 16.95 -18.44 18.67
C GLY A 132 17.77 -17.59 17.69
N TYR A 133 17.18 -16.57 17.06
CA TYR A 133 17.92 -15.62 16.23
C TYR A 133 18.28 -14.35 17.01
N ILE A 134 19.52 -13.89 16.85
CA ILE A 134 19.97 -12.58 17.33
C ILE A 134 19.62 -11.55 16.26
N ARG A 135 18.72 -10.63 16.55
CA ARG A 135 18.29 -9.58 15.61
C ARG A 135 19.36 -8.50 15.48
N MET A 136 20.07 -8.50 14.35
CA MET A 136 21.13 -7.52 14.04
C MET A 136 20.80 -6.64 12.83
N CYS A 137 19.64 -6.84 12.18
CA CYS A 137 19.30 -6.20 10.91
C CYS A 137 18.13 -5.19 10.99
N THR A 138 17.48 -5.05 12.14
CA THR A 138 16.28 -4.21 12.29
C THR A 138 16.58 -2.75 12.58
N GLY A 139 17.79 -2.43 13.05
CA GLY A 139 18.15 -1.07 13.48
C GLY A 139 17.42 -0.62 14.75
N GLU A 140 16.80 -1.52 15.49
CA GLU A 140 16.13 -1.22 16.76
C GLU A 140 17.16 -0.99 17.88
N LEU A 141 16.87 -0.03 18.75
CA LEU A 141 17.62 0.17 19.98
C LEU A 141 17.33 -0.98 20.95
N SER A 142 18.39 -1.43 21.68
CA SER A 142 18.18 -2.37 22.77
C SER A 142 17.21 -1.79 23.80
N PRO A 143 16.24 -2.58 24.30
CA PRO A 143 15.34 -2.14 25.37
C PRO A 143 16.08 -1.60 26.61
N ASP A 144 17.29 -2.09 26.87
CA ASP A 144 18.12 -1.68 28.03
C ASP A 144 18.64 -0.24 27.89
N ILE A 145 18.75 0.28 26.65
CA ILE A 145 19.20 1.66 26.39
C ILE A 145 18.03 2.63 26.53
N ILE A 146 16.80 2.17 26.33
CA ILE A 146 15.60 3.01 26.44
C ILE A 146 15.34 3.36 27.90
N GLN A 147 15.46 4.64 28.22
CA GLN A 147 15.22 5.13 29.57
C GLN A 147 13.74 5.08 29.93
N GLN A 148 13.28 3.98 30.50
CA GLN A 148 11.86 3.77 30.89
C GLN A 148 11.30 4.90 31.79
N GLY A 149 12.14 5.52 32.61
CA GLY A 149 11.76 6.67 33.44
C GLY A 149 11.39 7.92 32.62
N LEU A 150 11.97 8.11 31.42
CA LEU A 150 11.59 9.21 30.50
C LEU A 150 10.23 8.94 29.88
N VAL A 151 10.00 7.71 29.42
CA VAL A 151 8.69 7.29 28.85
C VAL A 151 7.59 7.46 29.87
N LYS A 152 7.82 6.98 31.10
CA LYS A 152 6.84 7.13 32.18
C LYS A 152 6.51 8.60 32.46
N ARG A 153 7.52 9.46 32.62
CA ARG A 153 7.29 10.91 32.84
C ARG A 153 6.52 11.56 31.70
N ALA A 154 6.77 11.17 30.45
CA ALA A 154 6.04 11.68 29.29
C ALA A 154 4.57 11.27 29.33
N LEU A 155 4.29 10.01 29.69
CA LEU A 155 2.93 9.50 29.85
C LEU A 155 2.18 10.15 31.02
N ASP A 156 2.86 10.30 32.18
CA ASP A 156 2.28 10.96 33.35
C ASP A 156 1.90 12.41 33.00
N HIS A 157 2.81 13.16 32.34
CA HIS A 157 2.54 14.52 31.90
C HIS A 157 1.40 14.61 30.86
N LEU A 158 1.28 13.61 29.98
CA LEU A 158 0.19 13.54 29.01
C LEU A 158 -1.15 13.30 29.69
N SER A 159 -1.18 12.46 30.74
CA SER A 159 -2.41 12.15 31.50
C SER A 159 -2.97 13.33 32.28
N GLU A 160 -2.12 14.31 32.60
CA GLU A 160 -2.50 15.55 33.31
C GLU A 160 -3.12 16.62 32.37
N LYS A 161 -3.06 16.40 31.07
CA LYS A 161 -3.58 17.35 30.07
C LYS A 161 -4.96 16.95 29.56
N ASP A 162 -5.80 17.95 29.35
CA ASP A 162 -7.01 17.78 28.56
C ASP A 162 -6.62 17.46 27.11
N LEU A 163 -6.83 16.22 26.71
CA LEU A 163 -6.54 15.76 25.34
C LEU A 163 -7.71 16.11 24.41
N GLU A 164 -7.45 16.94 23.42
CA GLU A 164 -8.39 17.11 22.31
C GLU A 164 -8.37 15.82 21.46
N LEU A 165 -9.39 14.97 21.64
CA LEU A 165 -9.57 13.72 20.91
C LEU A 165 -10.30 13.89 19.56
N ASN A 166 -10.27 15.09 18.99
CA ASN A 166 -10.86 15.43 17.71
C ASN A 166 -9.80 15.47 16.59
N TYR A 167 -10.25 15.74 15.36
CA TYR A 167 -9.34 15.94 14.24
C TYR A 167 -8.39 17.11 14.53
N SER A 168 -7.10 16.86 14.40
CA SER A 168 -6.06 17.88 14.56
C SER A 168 -5.77 18.60 13.24
N ASN A 169 -4.90 19.61 13.30
CA ASN A 169 -4.42 20.31 12.11
C ASN A 169 -3.78 19.33 11.11
N PRO A 170 -4.14 19.38 9.80
CA PRO A 170 -3.58 18.47 8.78
C PRO A 170 -2.06 18.46 8.68
N TYR A 171 -1.39 19.55 9.06
CA TYR A 171 0.07 19.62 9.11
C TYR A 171 0.65 19.01 10.40
N GLY A 172 -0.16 18.55 11.33
CA GLY A 172 0.21 18.05 12.64
C GLY A 172 0.12 19.10 13.74
N SER A 173 0.27 18.65 14.99
CA SER A 173 0.18 19.51 16.18
C SER A 173 1.07 20.73 16.09
N PRO A 174 0.53 21.96 16.26
CA PRO A 174 1.33 23.19 16.24
C PRO A 174 2.43 23.20 17.30
N GLY A 175 2.16 22.66 18.51
CA GLY A 175 3.14 22.55 19.58
C GLY A 175 4.32 21.64 19.20
N LEU A 176 4.05 20.49 18.58
CA LEU A 176 5.09 19.58 18.10
C LEU A 176 5.92 20.24 16.98
N ARG A 177 5.27 20.91 16.03
CA ARG A 177 5.97 21.60 14.93
C ARG A 177 6.87 22.73 15.45
N THR A 178 6.43 23.50 16.45
CA THR A 178 7.24 24.51 17.12
C THR A 178 8.45 23.91 17.85
N ALA A 179 8.26 22.76 18.53
CA ALA A 179 9.35 22.05 19.18
C ALA A 179 10.39 21.54 18.17
N ILE A 180 9.94 21.00 17.04
CA ILE A 180 10.82 20.58 15.92
C ILE A 180 11.55 21.77 15.32
N GLN A 181 10.89 22.92 15.12
CA GLN A 181 11.56 24.12 14.65
C GLN A 181 12.69 24.55 15.56
N SER A 182 12.44 24.54 16.88
CA SER A 182 13.46 24.89 17.88
C SER A 182 14.64 23.89 17.89
N TYR A 183 14.33 22.60 17.73
CA TYR A 183 15.33 21.54 17.62
C TYR A 183 16.20 21.70 16.37
N LEU A 184 15.58 21.97 15.20
CA LEU A 184 16.31 22.22 13.95
C LEU A 184 17.19 23.47 14.03
N LYS A 185 16.70 24.54 14.68
CA LYS A 185 17.50 25.74 14.93
C LYS A 185 18.74 25.45 15.75
N GLY A 186 18.64 24.56 16.75
CA GLY A 186 19.80 24.08 17.52
C GLY A 186 20.86 23.34 16.68
N LYS A 187 20.45 22.81 15.53
CA LYS A 187 21.33 22.16 14.53
C LYS A 187 21.77 23.13 13.40
N GLY A 188 21.47 24.42 13.51
CA GLY A 188 21.81 25.42 12.48
C GLY A 188 20.86 25.46 11.28
N ILE A 189 19.72 24.78 11.36
CA ILE A 189 18.71 24.74 10.30
C ILE A 189 17.57 25.68 10.65
N GLU A 190 17.47 26.81 9.95
CA GLU A 190 16.40 27.79 10.14
C GLU A 190 15.30 27.59 9.11
N VAL A 191 14.13 27.12 9.56
CA VAL A 191 12.94 26.92 8.72
C VAL A 191 11.70 27.51 9.37
N PRO A 192 10.76 28.08 8.60
CA PRO A 192 9.48 28.49 9.14
C PRO A 192 8.64 27.27 9.50
N ILE A 193 7.75 27.42 10.48
CA ILE A 193 6.86 26.34 10.93
C ILE A 193 5.97 25.80 9.80
N SER A 194 5.67 26.62 8.78
CA SER A 194 4.91 26.22 7.58
C SER A 194 5.59 25.13 6.76
N ASN A 195 6.92 24.98 6.90
CA ASN A 195 7.71 23.99 6.17
C ASN A 195 7.87 22.66 6.95
N ILE A 196 7.19 22.53 8.08
CA ILE A 196 7.22 21.34 8.90
C ILE A 196 5.88 20.61 8.81
N LEU A 197 5.91 19.36 8.34
CA LEU A 197 4.77 18.45 8.26
C LEU A 197 5.03 17.23 9.14
N ILE A 198 4.06 16.89 9.98
CA ILE A 198 4.12 15.68 10.81
C ILE A 198 3.49 14.52 10.05
N THR A 199 4.20 13.40 10.01
CA THR A 199 3.75 12.17 9.35
C THR A 199 3.82 10.97 10.32
N SER A 200 3.17 9.88 9.99
CA SER A 200 3.26 8.62 10.73
C SER A 200 4.54 7.85 10.36
N GLY A 201 5.69 8.47 10.60
CA GLY A 201 7.00 7.93 10.30
C GLY A 201 7.55 8.33 8.93
N ALA A 202 8.84 8.05 8.72
CA ALA A 202 9.58 8.42 7.51
C ALA A 202 9.02 7.76 6.24
N LEU A 203 8.57 6.50 6.32
CA LEU A 203 8.00 5.80 5.16
C LEU A 203 6.73 6.49 4.63
N GLN A 204 5.89 7.05 5.51
CA GLN A 204 4.75 7.85 5.05
C GLN A 204 5.20 9.14 4.36
N ALA A 205 6.23 9.81 4.91
CA ALA A 205 6.79 11.00 4.26
C ALA A 205 7.32 10.69 2.87
N LEU A 206 8.08 9.60 2.72
CA LEU A 206 8.59 9.13 1.42
C LEU A 206 7.46 8.79 0.45
N HIS A 207 6.40 8.14 0.94
CA HIS A 207 5.23 7.83 0.11
C HIS A 207 4.52 9.09 -0.39
N LEU A 208 4.33 10.09 0.47
CA LEU A 208 3.72 11.37 0.09
C LEU A 208 4.58 12.12 -0.94
N ILE A 209 5.90 12.13 -0.77
CA ILE A 209 6.83 12.72 -1.73
C ILE A 209 6.77 11.96 -3.06
N ALA A 210 6.89 10.64 -3.02
CA ALA A 210 6.89 9.81 -4.22
C ALA A 210 5.59 9.92 -5.03
N SER A 211 4.44 9.94 -4.34
CA SER A 211 3.13 10.02 -5.00
C SER A 211 2.72 11.44 -5.40
N GLY A 212 3.13 12.45 -4.63
CA GLY A 212 2.68 13.83 -4.83
C GLY A 212 3.66 14.73 -5.59
N MET A 213 4.97 14.44 -5.55
CA MET A 213 6.01 15.32 -6.10
C MET A 213 6.82 14.68 -7.23
N VAL A 214 6.79 13.34 -7.37
CA VAL A 214 7.60 12.62 -8.35
C VAL A 214 6.72 12.15 -9.50
N PRO A 215 6.82 12.73 -10.70
CA PRO A 215 6.06 12.25 -11.85
C PRO A 215 6.40 10.79 -12.19
N PRO A 216 5.44 10.00 -12.70
CA PRO A 216 5.73 8.65 -13.17
C PRO A 216 6.89 8.62 -14.20
N LYS A 217 7.69 7.56 -14.19
CA LYS A 217 8.88 7.40 -15.02
C LYS A 217 10.03 8.37 -14.71
N SER A 218 9.97 9.10 -13.61
CA SER A 218 11.12 9.86 -13.10
C SER A 218 12.25 8.94 -12.67
N ARG A 219 13.47 9.44 -12.71
CA ARG A 219 14.64 8.74 -12.18
C ARG A 219 14.82 9.08 -10.71
N VAL A 220 14.92 8.08 -9.87
CA VAL A 220 15.30 8.26 -8.47
C VAL A 220 16.68 7.67 -8.27
N TYR A 221 17.68 8.55 -8.09
CA TYR A 221 19.04 8.16 -7.76
C TYR A 221 19.07 7.69 -6.31
N VAL A 222 19.66 6.54 -6.06
CA VAL A 222 19.77 5.94 -4.75
C VAL A 222 21.18 5.42 -4.53
N GLU A 223 21.62 5.41 -3.28
CA GLU A 223 22.89 4.81 -2.89
C GLU A 223 22.91 3.31 -3.20
N SER A 224 24.06 2.76 -3.53
CA SER A 224 24.23 1.32 -3.75
C SER A 224 25.36 0.80 -2.86
N PRO A 225 25.04 0.06 -1.77
CA PRO A 225 23.71 -0.38 -1.33
C PRO A 225 22.86 0.72 -0.68
N SER A 226 21.53 0.50 -0.54
CA SER A 226 20.58 1.42 0.08
C SER A 226 19.53 0.70 0.94
N TYR A 227 18.70 1.47 1.63
CA TYR A 227 17.61 0.95 2.46
C TYR A 227 16.49 0.36 1.59
N LEU A 228 16.27 -0.95 1.70
CA LEU A 228 15.43 -1.71 0.78
C LEU A 228 13.95 -1.30 0.81
N GLU A 229 13.41 -0.94 1.99
CA GLU A 229 11.99 -0.60 2.10
C GLU A 229 11.65 0.74 1.43
N SER A 230 12.56 1.71 1.45
CA SER A 230 12.37 2.98 0.74
C SER A 230 12.31 2.80 -0.77
N LEU A 231 13.03 1.81 -1.31
CA LEU A 231 13.09 1.55 -2.74
C LEU A 231 11.74 1.11 -3.30
N ASN A 232 11.01 0.27 -2.58
CA ASN A 232 9.68 -0.19 -2.97
C ASN A 232 8.67 0.96 -3.11
N ILE A 233 8.78 2.00 -2.27
CA ILE A 233 7.91 3.17 -2.32
C ILE A 233 8.06 3.88 -3.67
N PHE A 234 9.27 4.15 -4.10
CA PHE A 234 9.52 4.82 -5.37
C PHE A 234 9.13 3.95 -6.58
N GLN A 235 9.37 2.64 -6.51
CA GLN A 235 8.99 1.71 -7.58
C GLN A 235 7.46 1.63 -7.74
N SER A 236 6.71 1.60 -6.62
CA SER A 236 5.24 1.51 -6.64
C SER A 236 4.58 2.74 -7.27
N THR A 237 5.27 3.89 -7.31
CA THR A 237 4.80 5.10 -8.01
C THR A 237 5.24 5.16 -9.47
N GLY A 238 5.84 4.09 -10.00
CA GLY A 238 6.28 4.01 -11.40
C GLY A 238 7.59 4.75 -11.69
N SER A 239 8.40 5.02 -10.67
CA SER A 239 9.73 5.63 -10.82
C SER A 239 10.79 4.58 -11.17
N TYR A 240 11.85 5.01 -11.86
CA TYR A 240 13.01 4.19 -12.18
C TYR A 240 14.12 4.42 -11.16
N LEU A 241 14.46 3.38 -10.39
CA LEU A 241 15.60 3.44 -9.48
C LEU A 241 16.91 3.38 -10.28
N VAL A 242 17.82 4.31 -10.00
CA VAL A 242 19.14 4.37 -10.60
C VAL A 242 20.18 4.28 -9.48
N PRO A 243 20.81 3.11 -9.30
CA PRO A 243 21.81 2.92 -8.27
C PRO A 243 23.06 3.73 -8.60
N VAL A 244 23.56 4.47 -7.61
CA VAL A 244 24.81 5.23 -7.70
C VAL A 244 25.82 4.59 -6.74
N PRO A 245 27.02 4.22 -7.22
CA PRO A 245 28.05 3.62 -6.39
C PRO A 245 28.48 4.50 -5.23
N MET A 246 28.99 3.86 -4.19
CA MET A 246 29.53 4.49 -2.99
C MET A 246 30.99 4.09 -2.75
N ASP A 247 31.76 5.00 -2.12
CA ASP A 247 33.06 4.71 -1.52
C ASP A 247 33.00 4.78 0.02
N ARG A 248 34.13 4.91 0.66
CA ARG A 248 34.19 5.04 2.13
C ARG A 248 33.60 6.36 2.65
N SER A 249 33.48 7.37 1.79
CA SER A 249 32.92 8.69 2.10
C SER A 249 31.48 8.86 1.66
N GLY A 250 30.80 7.80 1.20
CA GLY A 250 29.42 7.82 0.77
C GLY A 250 29.25 7.80 -0.75
N ILE A 251 28.11 8.28 -1.23
CA ILE A 251 27.75 8.28 -2.67
C ILE A 251 28.79 9.06 -3.50
N LEU A 252 29.01 8.62 -4.74
CA LEU A 252 29.94 9.25 -5.70
C LEU A 252 29.21 10.27 -6.58
N PRO A 253 29.28 11.59 -6.28
CA PRO A 253 28.49 12.60 -7.03
C PRO A 253 28.78 12.63 -8.52
N TRP A 254 30.02 12.37 -8.94
CA TRP A 254 30.45 12.36 -10.34
C TRP A 254 29.92 11.16 -11.13
N MET A 255 29.36 10.16 -10.45
CA MET A 255 28.69 9.01 -11.06
C MET A 255 27.18 9.23 -11.24
N ILE A 256 26.64 10.34 -10.76
CA ILE A 256 25.24 10.72 -10.99
C ILE A 256 25.14 11.21 -12.45
N PRO A 257 24.36 10.50 -13.31
CA PRO A 257 24.21 10.92 -14.70
C PRO A 257 23.50 12.27 -14.76
N GLY A 258 24.02 13.20 -15.53
CA GLY A 258 23.35 14.48 -15.78
C GLY A 258 21.95 14.27 -16.37
N THR A 259 20.99 15.09 -15.96
CA THR A 259 19.61 15.04 -16.46
C THR A 259 19.52 15.73 -17.83
N SER A 260 19.83 15.03 -18.90
CA SER A 260 19.58 15.54 -20.25
C SER A 260 18.12 15.46 -20.68
N GLN A 261 17.31 14.61 -20.06
CA GLN A 261 15.87 14.47 -20.32
C GLN A 261 15.14 13.90 -19.09
N GLY A 262 14.05 14.54 -18.66
CA GLY A 262 13.14 14.06 -17.64
C GLY A 262 13.40 14.62 -16.24
N THR A 263 12.53 14.28 -15.32
CA THR A 263 12.63 14.61 -13.90
C THR A 263 13.51 13.60 -13.17
N ALA A 264 14.30 14.08 -12.22
CA ALA A 264 15.13 13.24 -11.38
C ALA A 264 15.08 13.72 -9.93
N LEU A 265 15.33 12.81 -9.00
CA LEU A 265 15.37 13.01 -7.57
C LEU A 265 16.55 12.21 -7.01
N LEU A 266 17.20 12.69 -5.96
CA LEU A 266 18.17 11.92 -5.18
C LEU A 266 17.56 11.58 -3.83
N TYR A 267 17.61 10.30 -3.43
CA TYR A 267 17.37 9.84 -2.07
C TYR A 267 18.69 9.36 -1.47
N THR A 268 19.09 9.90 -0.31
CA THR A 268 20.37 9.59 0.36
C THR A 268 20.21 9.55 1.87
N ILE A 269 21.02 8.71 2.53
CA ILE A 269 21.12 8.58 3.99
C ILE A 269 22.54 8.99 4.39
N PRO A 270 22.84 10.29 4.55
CA PRO A 270 24.20 10.74 4.71
C PRO A 270 24.81 10.47 6.10
N THR A 271 23.96 10.20 7.11
CA THR A 271 24.38 9.90 8.48
C THR A 271 24.02 8.47 8.86
N PHE A 272 25.03 7.68 9.26
CA PHE A 272 24.87 6.26 9.61
C PHE A 272 24.10 5.47 8.55
N GLN A 273 24.57 5.60 7.32
CA GLN A 273 23.94 5.07 6.10
C GLN A 273 23.47 3.61 6.27
N ASN A 274 22.24 3.35 5.92
CA ASN A 274 21.69 2.00 5.98
C ASN A 274 21.85 1.31 4.60
N PRO A 275 22.62 0.18 4.50
CA PRO A 275 23.04 -0.69 5.62
C PRO A 275 24.50 -0.54 6.04
N THR A 276 25.28 0.41 5.52
CA THR A 276 26.74 0.42 5.69
C THR A 276 27.25 1.02 7.01
N GLY A 277 26.39 1.75 7.73
CA GLY A 277 26.75 2.48 8.96
C GLY A 277 27.69 3.68 8.74
N ARG A 278 27.98 4.04 7.49
CA ARG A 278 28.93 5.12 7.18
C ARG A 278 28.28 6.48 7.35
N THR A 279 29.08 7.45 7.79
CA THR A 279 28.70 8.87 7.82
C THR A 279 29.45 9.63 6.74
N MET A 280 28.71 10.33 5.89
CA MET A 280 29.24 11.16 4.82
C MET A 280 29.92 12.39 5.41
N PRO A 281 31.23 12.62 5.16
CA PRO A 281 31.91 13.78 5.66
C PRO A 281 31.43 15.06 4.98
N LEU A 282 31.57 16.21 5.66
CA LEU A 282 31.07 17.51 5.21
C LEU A 282 31.50 17.87 3.78
N GLU A 283 32.73 17.59 3.41
CA GLU A 283 33.21 17.91 2.07
C GLU A 283 32.47 17.11 0.98
N ARG A 284 32.17 15.82 1.22
CA ARG A 284 31.39 15.02 0.29
C ARG A 284 29.93 15.49 0.23
N ARG A 285 29.32 15.95 1.34
CA ARG A 285 27.98 16.55 1.36
C ARG A 285 27.95 17.80 0.46
N LYS A 286 28.97 18.66 0.54
CA LYS A 286 29.12 19.84 -0.33
C LYS A 286 29.26 19.45 -1.81
N GLU A 287 30.13 18.49 -2.12
CA GLU A 287 30.29 17.96 -3.49
C GLU A 287 28.96 17.44 -4.06
N LEU A 288 28.22 16.67 -3.26
CA LEU A 288 26.94 16.11 -3.63
C LEU A 288 25.90 17.22 -3.87
N LEU A 289 25.79 18.17 -2.94
CA LEU A 289 24.90 19.31 -3.07
C LEU A 289 25.19 20.13 -4.32
N MET A 290 26.47 20.43 -4.60
CA MET A 290 26.86 21.17 -5.80
C MET A 290 26.54 20.41 -7.08
N CYS A 291 26.72 19.08 -7.10
CA CYS A 291 26.32 18.23 -8.21
C CYS A 291 24.80 18.28 -8.44
N CYS A 292 24.01 18.15 -7.38
CA CYS A 292 22.55 18.18 -7.45
C CYS A 292 22.02 19.55 -7.90
N LEU A 293 22.55 20.64 -7.36
CA LEU A 293 22.20 22.00 -7.78
C LEU A 293 22.50 22.26 -9.25
N LYS A 294 23.68 21.87 -9.72
CA LYS A 294 24.08 22.02 -11.14
C LYS A 294 23.14 21.27 -12.09
N ASN A 295 22.60 20.14 -11.67
CA ASN A 295 21.75 19.28 -12.48
C ASN A 295 20.25 19.44 -12.18
N ASN A 296 19.86 20.41 -11.34
CA ASN A 296 18.47 20.62 -10.89
C ASN A 296 17.83 19.33 -10.33
N ILE A 297 18.56 18.59 -9.49
CA ILE A 297 18.11 17.37 -8.83
C ILE A 297 17.73 17.70 -7.40
N PRO A 298 16.44 17.67 -7.02
CA PRO A 298 16.02 17.75 -5.63
C PRO A 298 16.61 16.59 -4.82
N VAL A 299 16.91 16.85 -3.55
CA VAL A 299 17.48 15.86 -2.63
C VAL A 299 16.50 15.58 -1.51
N ILE A 300 16.26 14.30 -1.25
CA ILE A 300 15.65 13.81 -0.02
C ILE A 300 16.79 13.30 0.85
N GLU A 301 16.99 13.95 1.99
CA GLU A 301 17.88 13.49 3.04
C GLU A 301 17.08 12.72 4.07
N ASP A 302 17.44 11.44 4.28
CA ASP A 302 16.90 10.62 5.35
C ASP A 302 17.89 10.66 6.53
N ASP A 303 17.51 11.36 7.58
CA ASP A 303 18.36 11.64 8.75
C ASP A 303 17.84 10.95 10.02
N THR A 304 17.17 9.81 9.85
CA THR A 304 16.49 9.05 10.91
C THR A 304 17.39 8.69 12.08
N LEU A 305 18.69 8.44 11.83
CA LEU A 305 19.64 7.96 12.82
C LEU A 305 20.59 9.04 13.37
N TYR A 306 20.42 10.30 12.97
CA TYR A 306 21.35 11.39 13.30
C TYR A 306 21.67 11.51 14.78
N ASP A 307 20.67 11.39 15.66
CA ASP A 307 20.84 11.60 17.10
C ASP A 307 21.44 10.37 17.84
N LEU A 308 21.77 9.30 17.11
CA LEU A 308 22.36 8.07 17.67
C LEU A 308 23.91 8.07 17.63
N TRP A 309 24.53 9.23 17.48
CA TRP A 309 25.99 9.34 17.51
C TRP A 309 26.55 8.96 18.91
N LEU A 310 27.73 8.33 18.93
CA LEU A 310 28.38 7.87 20.16
C LEU A 310 29.60 8.75 20.51
N ASP A 311 30.45 9.06 19.56
CA ASP A 311 31.73 9.72 19.79
C ASP A 311 31.71 11.18 19.32
N GLU A 312 31.40 11.43 18.08
CA GLU A 312 31.42 12.75 17.46
C GLU A 312 30.06 13.10 16.84
N VAL A 313 29.64 14.36 16.96
CA VAL A 313 28.45 14.87 16.33
C VAL A 313 28.62 14.82 14.82
N PRO A 314 27.73 14.14 14.08
CA PRO A 314 27.78 14.10 12.62
C PRO A 314 27.70 15.51 12.01
N PRO A 315 28.33 15.77 10.87
CA PRO A 315 28.16 17.04 10.17
C PRO A 315 26.71 17.26 9.77
N PRO A 316 26.26 18.52 9.72
CA PRO A 316 24.91 18.87 9.29
C PRO A 316 24.71 18.64 7.80
#